data_63bec20e86d1fc9729988aa9d81fba13
#
_entry.id   63bec20e86d1fc9729988aa9d81fba13
#
_cell.length_a   1.000
_cell.length_b   1.000
_cell.length_c   1.000
_cell.angle_alpha   90.00
_cell.angle_beta   90.00
_cell.angle_gamma   90.00
#
_symmetry.space_group_name_H-M   'P 1'
#
loop_
_entity.id
_entity.type
_entity.pdbx_description
1 polymer ?
#
loop_
_entity_poly.entity_id
_entity_poly.type
_entity_poly.pdbx_seq_one_letter_code
_entity_poly.pdbx_strand_id
1 'polypeptide(L)'
;MNMRLTLVLVLVCSGLTFLAGCHSDRHESFYASLSDADKDGAITRGWIPDDLLPGHSRAIHEVHEISPSTEWCAFEFPPTDSESLRKNLKRVDALPPSVRRVSSPGVSWWPAVLKGNLDVQKIHKAGFELYVVEKQATAVSSDILLFSVDWKKGRGFFYRIPKSSSASSRNATKAGP
;
A
#
# COMPACT_ATOMS: atom_id res chain seq x y z
N MET A 1 -31.56 -41.68 27.22
CA MET A 1 -30.71 -40.59 26.71
C MET A 1 -31.62 -39.36 26.66
N ASN A 2 -31.38 -38.38 27.54
CA ASN A 2 -32.35 -37.32 27.80
C ASN A 2 -32.41 -36.33 26.64
N MET A 3 -33.56 -36.19 25.99
CA MET A 3 -33.88 -35.29 24.87
C MET A 3 -33.49 -33.81 25.17
N ARG A 4 -33.52 -33.43 26.44
CA ARG A 4 -33.09 -32.08 26.89
C ARG A 4 -31.58 -31.83 26.76
N LEU A 5 -30.76 -32.88 26.93
CA LEU A 5 -29.28 -32.77 26.80
C LEU A 5 -28.87 -32.63 25.34
N THR A 6 -29.56 -33.32 24.43
CA THR A 6 -29.31 -33.27 23.00
C THR A 6 -29.68 -31.89 22.40
N LEU A 7 -30.76 -31.26 22.90
CA LEU A 7 -31.17 -29.91 22.45
C LEU A 7 -30.16 -28.83 22.84
N VAL A 8 -29.61 -28.92 24.08
CA VAL A 8 -28.59 -27.96 24.54
C VAL A 8 -27.29 -28.12 23.76
N LEU A 9 -26.87 -29.33 23.43
CA LEU A 9 -25.66 -29.59 22.65
C LEU A 9 -25.76 -29.04 21.24
N VAL A 10 -26.92 -29.17 20.57
CA VAL A 10 -27.16 -28.65 19.23
C VAL A 10 -27.16 -27.12 19.22
N LEU A 11 -27.72 -26.47 20.26
CA LEU A 11 -27.72 -24.99 20.37
C LEU A 11 -26.31 -24.43 20.60
N VAL A 12 -25.46 -25.12 21.37
CA VAL A 12 -24.07 -24.70 21.61
C VAL A 12 -23.21 -24.86 20.34
N CYS A 13 -23.39 -25.94 19.59
CA CYS A 13 -22.67 -26.12 18.31
C CYS A 13 -23.10 -25.11 17.23
N SER A 14 -24.37 -24.68 17.19
CA SER A 14 -24.86 -23.66 16.24
C SER A 14 -24.36 -22.27 16.57
N GLY A 15 -24.02 -21.95 17.82
CA GLY A 15 -23.48 -20.65 18.23
C GLY A 15 -22.00 -20.45 17.90
N LEU A 16 -21.24 -21.51 17.74
CA LEU A 16 -19.78 -21.45 17.47
C LEU A 16 -19.41 -21.20 16.01
N THR A 17 -20.33 -21.36 15.08
CA THR A 17 -20.06 -21.20 13.62
C THR A 17 -20.14 -19.75 13.13
N PHE A 18 -20.57 -18.78 13.96
CA PHE A 18 -20.68 -17.37 13.55
C PHE A 18 -19.43 -16.51 13.83
N LEU A 19 -18.35 -17.08 14.39
CA LEU A 19 -17.12 -16.30 14.72
C LEU A 19 -16.00 -16.41 13.67
N ALA A 20 -16.21 -17.09 12.55
CA ALA A 20 -15.18 -17.31 11.53
C ALA A 20 -15.37 -16.41 10.30
N GLY A 21 -15.56 -15.10 10.47
CA GLY A 21 -15.88 -14.20 9.36
C GLY A 21 -15.20 -12.84 9.35
N CYS A 22 -14.16 -12.61 10.14
CA CYS A 22 -13.28 -11.47 9.88
C CYS A 22 -12.24 -11.87 8.83
N HIS A 23 -12.63 -11.87 7.55
CA HIS A 23 -11.65 -11.82 6.48
C HIS A 23 -10.96 -10.46 6.63
N SER A 24 -9.68 -10.49 6.96
CA SER A 24 -8.85 -9.32 6.88
C SER A 24 -8.75 -8.95 5.39
N ASP A 25 -9.27 -7.77 5.02
CA ASP A 25 -9.10 -7.22 3.67
C ASP A 25 -7.65 -6.86 3.35
N ARG A 26 -6.73 -7.30 4.21
CA ARG A 26 -5.31 -7.06 4.14
C ARG A 26 -4.56 -8.31 3.74
N HIS A 27 -3.70 -8.16 2.75
CA HIS A 27 -2.81 -9.19 2.24
C HIS A 27 -1.36 -8.74 2.38
N GLU A 28 -0.47 -9.68 2.67
CA GLU A 28 0.98 -9.47 2.77
C GLU A 28 1.68 -10.52 1.91
N SER A 29 2.61 -10.07 1.07
CA SER A 29 3.34 -10.91 0.14
C SER A 29 4.84 -10.60 0.15
N PHE A 30 5.64 -11.60 -0.17
CA PHE A 30 7.08 -11.48 -0.39
C PHE A 30 7.46 -12.15 -1.70
N TYR A 31 8.23 -11.44 -2.51
CA TYR A 31 8.76 -11.94 -3.77
C TYR A 31 10.28 -11.77 -3.80
N ALA A 32 10.99 -12.84 -4.19
CA ALA A 32 12.44 -12.78 -4.29
C ALA A 32 12.89 -11.88 -5.46
N SER A 33 12.06 -11.78 -6.53
CA SER A 33 12.31 -10.99 -7.74
C SER A 33 11.02 -10.45 -8.36
N LEU A 34 11.14 -9.52 -9.33
CA LEU A 34 10.00 -9.08 -10.15
C LEU A 34 9.38 -10.24 -10.94
N SER A 35 10.20 -11.17 -11.43
CA SER A 35 9.69 -12.35 -12.14
C SER A 35 8.82 -13.23 -11.27
N ASP A 36 9.11 -13.34 -9.97
CA ASP A 36 8.29 -14.11 -9.05
C ASP A 36 6.97 -13.38 -8.74
N ALA A 37 7.01 -12.05 -8.62
CA ALA A 37 5.82 -11.22 -8.48
C ALA A 37 4.91 -11.29 -9.73
N ASP A 38 5.48 -11.36 -10.92
CA ASP A 38 4.74 -11.49 -12.17
C ASP A 38 4.07 -12.88 -12.27
N LYS A 39 4.80 -13.96 -11.96
CA LYS A 39 4.24 -15.32 -11.93
C LYS A 39 3.07 -15.46 -10.96
N ASP A 40 3.13 -14.78 -9.81
CA ASP A 40 2.02 -14.72 -8.85
C ASP A 40 0.87 -13.83 -9.32
N GLY A 41 1.07 -13.05 -10.37
CA GLY A 41 0.09 -12.12 -10.91
C GLY A 41 -0.01 -10.79 -10.15
N ALA A 42 0.93 -10.47 -9.26
CA ALA A 42 0.92 -9.22 -8.50
C ALA A 42 1.08 -7.99 -9.41
N ILE A 43 1.88 -8.12 -10.48
CA ILE A 43 2.06 -7.09 -11.51
C ILE A 43 0.76 -6.94 -12.33
N THR A 44 0.19 -8.03 -12.81
CA THR A 44 -1.05 -8.01 -13.60
C THR A 44 -2.24 -7.44 -12.82
N ARG A 45 -2.30 -7.69 -11.51
CA ARG A 45 -3.30 -7.09 -10.61
C ARG A 45 -3.01 -5.62 -10.29
N GLY A 46 -1.87 -5.09 -10.72
CA GLY A 46 -1.46 -3.70 -10.50
C GLY A 46 -1.00 -3.39 -9.08
N TRP A 47 -0.73 -4.41 -8.26
CA TRP A 47 -0.18 -4.22 -6.91
C TRP A 47 1.27 -3.79 -6.95
N ILE A 48 2.04 -4.26 -7.91
CA ILE A 48 3.42 -3.86 -8.12
C ILE A 48 3.54 -3.13 -9.46
N PRO A 49 3.94 -1.84 -9.47
CA PRO A 49 4.10 -1.06 -10.69
C PRO A 49 5.46 -1.40 -11.35
N ASP A 50 5.50 -2.43 -12.18
CA ASP A 50 6.70 -2.92 -12.86
C ASP A 50 7.39 -1.86 -13.74
N ASP A 51 6.59 -0.95 -14.31
CA ASP A 51 7.09 0.19 -15.11
C ASP A 51 7.85 1.25 -14.29
N LEU A 52 7.71 1.21 -12.95
CA LEU A 52 8.36 2.13 -12.03
C LEU A 52 9.48 1.48 -11.21
N LEU A 53 9.55 0.15 -11.14
CA LEU A 53 10.62 -0.54 -10.43
C LEU A 53 11.79 -0.87 -11.38
N PRO A 54 13.05 -0.81 -10.89
CA PRO A 54 14.19 -1.33 -11.66
C PRO A 54 14.02 -2.81 -12.00
N GLY A 55 14.40 -3.21 -13.21
CA GLY A 55 14.19 -4.58 -13.70
C GLY A 55 14.85 -5.68 -12.86
N HIS A 56 15.93 -5.36 -12.15
CA HIS A 56 16.59 -6.28 -11.20
C HIS A 56 16.16 -6.04 -9.74
N SER A 57 14.94 -5.54 -9.53
CA SER A 57 14.39 -5.43 -8.18
C SER A 57 14.21 -6.81 -7.53
N ARG A 58 14.55 -6.88 -6.24
CA ARG A 58 14.52 -8.09 -5.44
C ARG A 58 14.07 -7.80 -4.01
N ALA A 59 13.88 -8.85 -3.21
CA ALA A 59 13.41 -8.75 -1.83
C ALA A 59 12.20 -7.81 -1.72
N ILE A 60 11.22 -8.05 -2.59
CA ILE A 60 10.03 -7.22 -2.70
C ILE A 60 9.04 -7.66 -1.62
N HIS A 61 8.78 -6.78 -0.68
CA HIS A 61 7.74 -6.92 0.31
C HIS A 61 6.55 -6.05 -0.08
N GLU A 62 5.36 -6.61 -0.06
CA GLU A 62 4.15 -5.91 -0.42
C GLU A 62 3.07 -6.15 0.63
N VAL A 63 2.35 -5.09 0.99
CA VAL A 63 1.11 -5.15 1.77
C VAL A 63 0.07 -4.32 1.06
N HIS A 64 -1.10 -4.87 0.83
CA HIS A 64 -2.23 -4.11 0.34
C HIS A 64 -3.48 -4.33 1.20
N GLU A 65 -4.32 -3.30 1.24
CA GLU A 65 -5.66 -3.30 1.81
C GLU A 65 -6.66 -3.02 0.69
N ILE A 66 -7.68 -3.86 0.55
CA ILE A 66 -8.67 -3.74 -0.51
C ILE A 66 -9.57 -2.51 -0.26
N SER A 67 -9.88 -2.24 0.99
CA SER A 67 -10.66 -1.08 1.41
C SER A 67 -9.95 -0.38 2.58
N PRO A 68 -9.34 0.80 2.36
CA PRO A 68 -9.47 1.78 1.25
C PRO A 68 -8.42 1.68 0.12
N SER A 69 -8.18 0.56 -0.49
CA SER A 69 -7.27 0.40 -1.66
C SER A 69 -5.88 1.06 -1.45
N THR A 70 -5.27 0.75 -0.32
CA THR A 70 -3.99 1.29 0.09
C THR A 70 -2.92 0.22 -0.07
N GLU A 71 -1.72 0.63 -0.46
CA GLU A 71 -0.62 -0.30 -0.69
C GLU A 71 0.70 0.27 -0.18
N TRP A 72 1.51 -0.62 0.37
CA TRP A 72 2.88 -0.37 0.82
C TRP A 72 3.80 -1.40 0.21
N CYS A 73 4.87 -0.96 -0.36
CA CYS A 73 5.88 -1.86 -0.92
C CYS A 73 7.28 -1.41 -0.54
N ALA A 74 8.16 -2.37 -0.27
CA ALA A 74 9.59 -2.18 -0.15
C ALA A 74 10.30 -3.08 -1.15
N PHE A 75 11.40 -2.61 -1.71
CA PHE A 75 12.21 -3.38 -2.66
C PHE A 75 13.68 -2.98 -2.56
N GLU A 76 14.55 -3.89 -2.94
CA GLU A 76 15.96 -3.63 -3.14
C GLU A 76 16.31 -3.64 -4.63
N PHE A 77 17.31 -2.87 -5.02
CA PHE A 77 17.81 -2.84 -6.39
C PHE A 77 19.33 -2.60 -6.41
N PRO A 78 20.05 -3.11 -7.42
CA PRO A 78 21.46 -2.77 -7.61
C PRO A 78 21.63 -1.27 -7.85
N PRO A 79 22.59 -0.58 -7.20
CA PRO A 79 22.83 0.84 -7.44
C PRO A 79 23.09 1.19 -8.91
N THR A 80 23.58 0.24 -9.71
CA THR A 80 23.78 0.37 -11.16
C THR A 80 22.49 0.61 -11.93
N ASP A 81 21.35 0.17 -11.39
CA ASP A 81 20.03 0.32 -12.01
C ASP A 81 19.31 1.62 -11.62
N SER A 82 19.97 2.47 -10.82
CA SER A 82 19.40 3.70 -10.28
C SER A 82 18.95 4.69 -11.36
N GLU A 83 19.60 4.68 -12.53
CA GLU A 83 19.28 5.61 -13.61
C GLU A 83 17.90 5.35 -14.22
N SER A 84 17.52 4.08 -14.40
CA SER A 84 16.21 3.72 -14.94
C SER A 84 15.07 4.19 -14.01
N LEU A 85 15.25 4.02 -12.71
CA LEU A 85 14.28 4.51 -11.72
C LEU A 85 14.22 6.04 -11.67
N ARG A 86 15.37 6.73 -11.70
CA ARG A 86 15.43 8.19 -11.65
C ARG A 86 14.71 8.88 -12.81
N LYS A 87 14.73 8.29 -14.00
CA LYS A 87 14.07 8.84 -15.19
C LYS A 87 12.54 8.96 -15.02
N ASN A 88 11.96 8.05 -14.27
CA ASN A 88 10.51 7.95 -14.10
C ASN A 88 9.99 8.69 -12.85
N LEU A 89 10.90 9.19 -12.00
CA LEU A 89 10.55 9.80 -10.73
C LEU A 89 10.80 11.30 -10.74
N LYS A 90 9.81 12.08 -10.33
CA LYS A 90 9.95 13.52 -10.11
C LYS A 90 10.21 13.78 -8.62
N ARG A 91 11.41 14.24 -8.30
CA ARG A 91 11.79 14.61 -6.93
C ARG A 91 10.89 15.73 -6.40
N VAL A 92 10.56 15.65 -5.13
CA VAL A 92 9.79 16.68 -4.43
C VAL A 92 10.51 17.12 -3.15
N ASP A 93 10.63 18.44 -2.98
CA ASP A 93 11.17 19.05 -1.76
C ASP A 93 10.06 19.47 -0.78
N ALA A 94 8.80 19.43 -1.24
CA ALA A 94 7.62 19.65 -0.43
C ALA A 94 6.52 18.67 -0.85
N LEU A 95 5.86 18.07 0.14
CA LEU A 95 4.78 17.11 -0.11
C LEU A 95 3.46 17.81 -0.35
N PRO A 96 2.69 17.41 -1.39
CA PRO A 96 1.31 17.81 -1.56
C PRO A 96 0.49 17.47 -0.30
N PRO A 97 -0.57 18.25 0.02
CA PRO A 97 -1.42 17.97 1.19
C PRO A 97 -1.97 16.53 1.24
N SER A 98 -2.27 15.95 0.07
CA SER A 98 -2.80 14.60 -0.08
C SER A 98 -1.85 13.48 0.35
N VAL A 99 -0.54 13.73 0.37
CA VAL A 99 0.49 12.72 0.72
C VAL A 99 1.26 13.06 1.99
N ARG A 100 0.81 14.05 2.78
CA ARG A 100 1.50 14.44 4.02
C ARG A 100 1.40 13.43 5.15
N ARG A 101 0.46 12.50 5.05
CA ARG A 101 0.25 11.47 6.07
C ARG A 101 0.21 10.09 5.41
N VAL A 102 1.07 9.20 5.92
CA VAL A 102 1.13 7.80 5.52
C VAL A 102 0.67 6.94 6.69
N SER A 103 -0.33 6.09 6.47
CA SER A 103 -0.72 5.08 7.45
C SER A 103 0.40 4.06 7.62
N SER A 104 0.46 3.43 8.80
CA SER A 104 1.46 2.39 9.04
C SER A 104 0.94 1.05 8.55
N PRO A 105 1.71 0.30 7.74
CA PRO A 105 1.34 -1.08 7.41
C PRO A 105 1.49 -2.05 8.58
N GLY A 106 2.01 -1.61 9.73
CA GLY A 106 2.16 -2.48 10.92
C GLY A 106 3.22 -3.56 10.79
N VAL A 107 4.13 -3.44 9.83
CA VAL A 107 5.21 -4.41 9.55
C VAL A 107 6.58 -3.84 9.95
N SER A 108 7.52 -4.73 10.26
CA SER A 108 8.86 -4.34 10.75
C SER A 108 9.76 -3.75 9.66
N TRP A 109 9.57 -4.13 8.40
CA TRP A 109 10.38 -3.66 7.28
C TRP A 109 10.03 -2.23 6.81
N TRP A 110 8.89 -1.65 7.24
CA TRP A 110 8.52 -0.28 6.87
C TRP A 110 9.21 0.74 7.78
N PRO A 111 9.97 1.71 7.23
CA PRO A 111 10.73 2.66 8.04
C PRO A 111 9.87 3.55 8.92
N ALA A 112 10.28 3.74 10.16
CA ALA A 112 9.54 4.57 11.11
C ALA A 112 9.40 6.03 10.64
N VAL A 113 10.40 6.56 9.92
CA VAL A 113 10.41 7.93 9.38
C VAL A 113 9.38 8.13 8.25
N LEU A 114 8.87 7.05 7.67
CA LEU A 114 7.85 7.05 6.61
C LEU A 114 6.45 6.73 7.15
N LYS A 115 6.20 6.93 8.45
CA LYS A 115 4.89 6.71 9.11
C LYS A 115 4.30 8.01 9.65
N GLY A 116 2.98 8.10 9.66
CA GLY A 116 2.26 9.23 10.24
C GLY A 116 2.44 10.51 9.44
N ASN A 117 2.56 11.64 10.12
CA ASN A 117 2.82 12.92 9.48
C ASN A 117 4.27 12.96 9.00
N LEU A 118 4.45 13.06 7.69
CA LEU A 118 5.75 13.04 7.07
C LEU A 118 6.47 14.37 7.26
N ASP A 119 7.74 14.29 7.69
CA ASP A 119 8.64 15.41 7.79
C ASP A 119 9.77 15.22 6.77
N VAL A 120 9.75 16.00 5.70
CA VAL A 120 10.69 15.89 4.58
C VAL A 120 12.14 16.02 5.05
N GLN A 121 12.43 16.91 6.00
CA GLN A 121 13.79 17.11 6.51
C GLN A 121 14.28 15.88 7.30
N LYS A 122 13.42 15.28 8.14
CA LYS A 122 13.76 14.04 8.85
C LYS A 122 13.97 12.87 7.90
N ILE A 123 13.18 12.80 6.84
CA ILE A 123 13.29 11.77 5.81
C ILE A 123 14.62 11.90 5.07
N HIS A 124 14.98 13.12 4.64
CA HIS A 124 16.27 13.39 4.01
C HIS A 124 17.45 13.10 4.95
N LYS A 125 17.35 13.50 6.23
CA LYS A 125 18.38 13.18 7.25
C LYS A 125 18.54 11.67 7.46
N ALA A 126 17.48 10.89 7.28
CA ALA A 126 17.52 9.43 7.33
C ALA A 126 18.10 8.78 6.04
N GLY A 127 18.46 9.58 5.04
CA GLY A 127 19.10 9.14 3.80
C GLY A 127 18.14 8.85 2.65
N PHE A 128 16.86 9.20 2.80
CA PHE A 128 15.86 9.01 1.74
C PHE A 128 15.65 10.28 0.92
N GLU A 129 15.44 10.11 -0.38
CA GLU A 129 14.88 11.13 -1.25
C GLU A 129 13.42 10.80 -1.55
N LEU A 130 12.58 11.85 -1.69
CA LEU A 130 11.15 11.70 -1.90
C LEU A 130 10.77 12.05 -3.34
N TYR A 131 9.82 11.27 -3.87
CA TYR A 131 9.29 11.43 -5.21
C TYR A 131 7.79 11.18 -5.20
N VAL A 132 7.05 11.89 -6.06
CA VAL A 132 5.61 11.70 -6.25
C VAL A 132 5.36 11.39 -7.70
N VAL A 133 4.63 10.30 -7.95
CA VAL A 133 4.17 9.90 -9.27
C VAL A 133 2.65 9.88 -9.25
N GLU A 134 2.04 10.64 -10.15
CA GLU A 134 0.60 10.55 -10.40
C GLU A 134 0.38 9.59 -11.56
N LYS A 135 -0.27 8.46 -11.28
CA LYS A 135 -0.69 7.51 -12.31
C LYS A 135 -2.17 7.71 -12.61
N GLN A 136 -2.48 7.79 -13.88
CA GLN A 136 -3.85 7.76 -14.34
C GLN A 136 -4.29 6.29 -14.42
N ALA A 137 -4.97 5.80 -13.38
CA ALA A 137 -5.42 4.41 -13.31
C ALA A 137 -6.60 4.14 -14.25
N THR A 138 -7.49 5.12 -14.41
CA THR A 138 -8.63 5.12 -15.36
C THR A 138 -8.97 6.55 -15.74
N ALA A 139 -9.90 6.74 -16.68
CA ALA A 139 -10.41 8.09 -17.02
C ALA A 139 -11.07 8.85 -15.84
N VAL A 140 -11.38 8.12 -14.75
CA VAL A 140 -12.14 8.65 -13.59
C VAL A 140 -11.34 8.60 -12.30
N SER A 141 -10.31 7.77 -12.19
CA SER A 141 -9.48 7.65 -10.99
C SER A 141 -8.00 7.83 -11.30
N SER A 142 -7.30 8.55 -10.44
CA SER A 142 -5.85 8.64 -10.45
C SER A 142 -5.31 8.23 -9.09
N ASP A 143 -4.25 7.44 -9.09
CA ASP A 143 -3.54 7.08 -7.88
C ASP A 143 -2.31 7.97 -7.71
N ILE A 144 -1.99 8.28 -6.48
CA ILE A 144 -0.75 8.97 -6.13
C ILE A 144 0.18 7.93 -5.50
N LEU A 145 1.35 7.78 -6.08
CA LEU A 145 2.42 6.97 -5.52
C LEU A 145 3.47 7.90 -4.89
N LEU A 146 3.68 7.74 -3.60
CA LEU A 146 4.79 8.36 -2.89
C LEU A 146 5.94 7.38 -2.83
N PHE A 147 7.04 7.70 -3.51
CA PHE A 147 8.28 6.94 -3.44
C PHE A 147 9.28 7.58 -2.47
N SER A 148 9.98 6.74 -1.73
CA SER A 148 11.10 7.11 -0.86
C SER A 148 12.28 6.21 -1.19
N VAL A 149 13.40 6.78 -1.63
CA VAL A 149 14.52 5.99 -2.15
C VAL A 149 15.81 6.32 -1.39
N ASP A 150 16.46 5.29 -0.85
CA ASP A 150 17.84 5.34 -0.36
C ASP A 150 18.77 4.85 -1.49
N TRP A 151 19.27 5.80 -2.26
CA TRP A 151 20.12 5.51 -3.42
C TRP A 151 21.44 4.85 -3.06
N LYS A 152 21.98 5.17 -1.86
CA LYS A 152 23.26 4.61 -1.40
C LYS A 152 23.14 3.11 -1.09
N LYS A 153 21.99 2.71 -0.54
CA LYS A 153 21.73 1.32 -0.16
C LYS A 153 20.98 0.55 -1.23
N GLY A 154 20.53 1.20 -2.32
CA GLY A 154 19.73 0.56 -3.35
C GLY A 154 18.41 0.04 -2.78
N ARG A 155 17.70 0.83 -1.98
CA ARG A 155 16.41 0.47 -1.39
C ARG A 155 15.36 1.50 -1.73
N GLY A 156 14.20 1.02 -2.16
CA GLY A 156 13.03 1.83 -2.44
C GLY A 156 11.83 1.39 -1.60
N PHE A 157 10.98 2.35 -1.33
CA PHE A 157 9.70 2.17 -0.66
C PHE A 157 8.66 2.97 -1.43
N PHE A 158 7.48 2.41 -1.66
CA PHE A 158 6.38 3.22 -2.14
C PHE A 158 5.11 3.01 -1.32
N TYR A 159 4.28 4.03 -1.31
CA TYR A 159 2.97 4.07 -0.70
C TYR A 159 1.97 4.57 -1.73
N ARG A 160 0.94 3.77 -1.99
CA ARG A 160 -0.16 4.13 -2.90
C ARG A 160 -1.31 4.71 -2.10
N ILE A 161 -1.77 5.87 -2.56
CA ILE A 161 -2.93 6.57 -2.01
C ILE A 161 -3.97 6.64 -3.11
N PRO A 162 -5.16 6.04 -2.94
CA PRO A 162 -6.26 6.26 -3.87
C PRO A 162 -6.68 7.72 -3.79
N LYS A 163 -6.74 8.41 -4.91
CA LYS A 163 -7.31 9.75 -4.99
C LYS A 163 -8.82 9.60 -4.85
N SER A 164 -9.36 9.85 -3.65
CA SER A 164 -10.80 9.83 -3.44
C SER A 164 -11.45 10.79 -4.42
N SER A 165 -12.38 10.28 -5.21
CA SER A 165 -13.23 11.13 -6.05
C SER A 165 -13.94 12.14 -5.13
N SER A 166 -13.63 13.42 -5.25
CA SER A 166 -14.16 14.51 -4.44
C SER A 166 -15.66 14.80 -4.73
N ALA A 167 -16.42 13.79 -5.13
CA ALA A 167 -17.80 13.88 -5.60
C ALA A 167 -18.87 13.71 -4.51
N SER A 168 -18.52 13.40 -3.26
CA SER A 168 -19.56 13.10 -2.24
C SER A 168 -19.92 14.23 -1.29
N SER A 169 -19.31 15.41 -1.38
CA SER A 169 -19.53 16.47 -0.39
C SER A 169 -20.47 17.61 -0.83
N ARG A 170 -21.10 17.53 -2.00
CA ARG A 170 -21.96 18.64 -2.50
C ARG A 170 -23.47 18.46 -2.36
N ASN A 171 -23.98 17.36 -1.87
CA ASN A 171 -25.43 17.13 -1.80
C ASN A 171 -26.05 17.16 -0.39
N ALA A 172 -25.34 17.62 0.62
CA ALA A 172 -25.91 17.67 1.99
C ALA A 172 -26.49 19.04 2.39
N THR A 173 -26.57 20.03 1.48
CA THR A 173 -27.07 21.36 1.87
C THR A 173 -28.10 21.87 0.85
N LYS A 174 -29.23 21.18 0.69
CA LYS A 174 -30.46 21.76 0.14
C LYS A 174 -31.70 20.93 0.51
N ALA A 175 -32.01 20.91 1.77
CA ALA A 175 -33.35 20.64 2.25
C ALA A 175 -33.58 21.56 3.46
N GLY A 176 -34.07 22.72 3.22
CA GLY A 176 -34.62 23.64 4.18
C GLY A 176 -35.94 24.18 3.64
N PRO A 177 -36.82 24.67 4.52
CA PRO A 177 -38.23 24.39 4.68
C PRO A 177 -39.10 24.96 3.60
#